data_5f0e3d4d0e3d1ddcfe17382ece1dd358
#
_entry.id   5f0e3d4d0e3d1ddcfe17382ece1dd358
#
_cell.length_a   1.000
_cell.length_b   1.000
_cell.length_c   1.000
_cell.angle_alpha   90.00
_cell.angle_beta   90.00
_cell.angle_gamma   90.00
#
_symmetry.space_group_name_H-M   'P 1'
#
loop_
_entity.id
_entity.type
_entity.pdbx_description
1 polymer ?
#
loop_
_entity_poly.entity_id
_entity_poly.type
_entity_poly.pdbx_seq_one_letter_code
_entity_poly.pdbx_strand_id
1 'polypeptide(L)'
;MSIEFVIREYGPDDFDAVTILWRISREKSLPEFQMMKGHFFYEDQNYFQNHILKENKVWVVEVRDRPVAFMAMNSDFIDQLYIHPDYWRQGIGDALLKFARKQSPGHLWLYTLQVNVNARAFYEKNGFIAEKFGVSPAPESEPDVEYHWRNHQSLS
;
A
#
# COMPACT_ATOMS: atom_id res chain seq x y z
N MET A 1 -9.82 -0.03 -22.65
CA MET A 1 -8.97 -1.23 -22.72
C MET A 1 -8.29 -1.47 -21.38
N SER A 2 -8.32 -2.70 -20.94
CA SER A 2 -7.63 -3.05 -19.71
C SER A 2 -6.11 -3.17 -19.98
N ILE A 3 -5.32 -2.74 -19.01
CA ILE A 3 -3.88 -2.84 -19.08
C ILE A 3 -3.45 -4.27 -18.66
N GLU A 4 -2.43 -4.80 -19.31
CA GLU A 4 -1.86 -6.08 -18.91
C GLU A 4 -0.80 -5.88 -17.85
N PHE A 5 -0.89 -6.64 -16.76
CA PHE A 5 0.08 -6.56 -15.68
C PHE A 5 0.25 -7.93 -15.01
N VAL A 6 1.36 -8.08 -14.31
CA VAL A 6 1.70 -9.30 -13.57
C VAL A 6 2.03 -8.93 -12.13
N ILE A 7 1.51 -9.70 -11.19
CA ILE A 7 1.89 -9.60 -9.78
C ILE A 7 2.93 -10.69 -9.51
N ARG A 8 4.09 -10.29 -9.01
CA ARG A 8 5.18 -11.23 -8.69
C ARG A 8 5.87 -10.85 -7.38
N GLU A 9 6.66 -11.73 -6.85
CA GLU A 9 7.46 -11.44 -5.67
C GLU A 9 8.53 -10.39 -5.97
N TYR A 10 8.80 -9.53 -4.97
CA TYR A 10 9.88 -8.56 -5.02
C TYR A 10 11.23 -9.26 -5.06
N GLY A 11 12.17 -8.72 -5.83
CA GLY A 11 13.56 -9.13 -5.84
C GLY A 11 14.50 -7.95 -5.63
N PRO A 12 15.79 -8.20 -5.28
CA PRO A 12 16.74 -7.11 -4.98
C PRO A 12 16.92 -6.10 -6.11
N ASP A 13 16.75 -6.52 -7.37
CA ASP A 13 16.86 -5.63 -8.52
C ASP A 13 15.72 -4.62 -8.60
N ASP A 14 14.65 -4.80 -7.82
CA ASP A 14 13.51 -3.90 -7.79
C ASP A 14 13.70 -2.69 -6.87
N PHE A 15 14.77 -2.67 -6.08
CA PHE A 15 14.91 -1.71 -4.98
C PHE A 15 14.78 -0.26 -5.44
N ASP A 16 15.56 0.12 -6.47
CA ASP A 16 15.54 1.50 -6.94
C ASP A 16 14.18 1.88 -7.52
N ALA A 17 13.63 1.05 -8.41
CA ALA A 17 12.34 1.33 -9.04
C ALA A 17 11.21 1.40 -8.01
N VAL A 18 11.18 0.48 -7.05
CA VAL A 18 10.11 0.43 -6.05
C VAL A 18 10.21 1.61 -5.07
N THR A 19 11.41 1.98 -4.64
CA THR A 19 11.56 3.12 -3.73
C THR A 19 11.23 4.44 -4.43
N ILE A 20 11.54 4.56 -5.72
CA ILE A 20 11.17 5.74 -6.52
C ILE A 20 9.64 5.83 -6.65
N LEU A 21 8.98 4.74 -7.03
CA LEU A 21 7.53 4.76 -7.18
C LEU A 21 6.83 5.04 -5.84
N TRP A 22 7.37 4.54 -4.74
CA TRP A 22 6.85 4.77 -3.42
C TRP A 22 6.88 6.27 -3.07
N ARG A 23 8.00 6.92 -3.33
CA ARG A 23 8.12 8.36 -3.10
C ARG A 23 7.18 9.16 -3.98
N ILE A 24 7.14 8.86 -5.28
CA ILE A 24 6.27 9.56 -6.23
C ILE A 24 4.80 9.41 -5.84
N SER A 25 4.39 8.20 -5.44
CA SER A 25 3.01 7.93 -5.06
C SER A 25 2.61 8.71 -3.81
N ARG A 26 3.49 8.76 -2.80
CA ARG A 26 3.21 9.50 -1.57
C ARG A 26 3.16 11.01 -1.82
N GLU A 27 4.07 11.52 -2.63
CA GLU A 27 4.08 12.95 -2.96
C GLU A 27 2.81 13.36 -3.70
N LYS A 28 2.31 12.50 -4.59
CA LYS A 28 1.07 12.77 -5.31
C LYS A 28 -0.15 12.65 -4.42
N SER A 29 -0.16 11.69 -3.50
CA SER A 29 -1.30 11.46 -2.61
C SER A 29 -1.41 12.50 -1.49
N LEU A 30 -0.26 12.85 -0.90
CA LEU A 30 -0.19 13.70 0.28
C LEU A 30 1.01 14.65 0.20
N PRO A 31 1.04 15.55 -0.80
CA PRO A 31 2.22 16.39 -1.03
C PRO A 31 2.59 17.29 0.15
N GLU A 32 1.60 17.83 0.85
CA GLU A 32 1.84 18.71 1.99
C GLU A 32 2.56 17.98 3.13
N PHE A 33 2.16 16.75 3.41
CA PHE A 33 2.80 15.97 4.47
C PHE A 33 4.25 15.64 4.13
N GLN A 34 4.50 15.28 2.87
CA GLN A 34 5.85 14.96 2.42
C GLN A 34 6.77 16.16 2.60
N MET A 35 6.32 17.35 2.21
CA MET A 35 7.10 18.58 2.33
C MET A 35 7.31 19.00 3.79
N MET A 36 6.28 18.90 4.62
CA MET A 36 6.33 19.30 6.02
C MET A 36 7.26 18.43 6.85
N LYS A 37 7.38 17.15 6.52
CA LYS A 37 8.22 16.22 7.27
C LYS A 37 9.71 16.31 6.86
N GLY A 38 10.04 17.00 5.79
CA GLY A 38 11.42 17.18 5.35
C GLY A 38 12.13 15.90 4.97
N HIS A 39 11.41 14.92 4.46
CA HIS A 39 11.98 13.63 4.11
C HIS A 39 12.86 13.69 2.86
N PHE A 40 14.07 13.17 2.97
CA PHE A 40 14.96 12.98 1.83
C PHE A 40 14.81 11.57 1.28
N PHE A 41 15.12 11.41 -0.02
CA PHE A 41 14.97 10.12 -0.68
C PHE A 41 15.80 9.02 -0.04
N TYR A 42 17.04 9.33 0.39
CA TYR A 42 17.86 8.31 1.04
C TYR A 42 17.24 7.81 2.37
N GLU A 43 16.48 8.66 3.05
CA GLU A 43 15.77 8.24 4.26
C GLU A 43 14.66 7.24 3.92
N ASP A 44 13.95 7.48 2.82
CA ASP A 44 12.95 6.54 2.32
C ASP A 44 13.58 5.19 2.00
N GLN A 45 14.70 5.20 1.31
CA GLN A 45 15.42 3.97 0.94
C GLN A 45 15.91 3.21 2.17
N ASN A 46 16.43 3.91 3.16
CA ASN A 46 16.85 3.29 4.40
C ASN A 46 15.69 2.66 5.16
N TYR A 47 14.57 3.35 5.24
CA TYR A 47 13.36 2.82 5.89
C TYR A 47 12.84 1.59 5.15
N PHE A 48 12.79 1.65 3.82
CA PHE A 48 12.33 0.53 3.01
C PHE A 48 13.18 -0.70 3.25
N GLN A 49 14.49 -0.55 3.22
CA GLN A 49 15.41 -1.67 3.40
C GLN A 49 15.38 -2.23 4.83
N ASN A 50 15.35 -1.37 5.84
CA ASN A 50 15.54 -1.76 7.23
C ASN A 50 14.24 -2.14 7.93
N HIS A 51 13.09 -1.73 7.42
CA HIS A 51 11.79 -1.98 8.03
C HIS A 51 10.83 -2.70 7.10
N ILE A 52 10.56 -2.14 5.93
CA ILE A 52 9.56 -2.73 5.04
C ILE A 52 9.98 -4.12 4.57
N LEU A 53 11.19 -4.25 4.04
CA LEU A 53 11.69 -5.54 3.55
C LEU A 53 11.93 -6.55 4.65
N LYS A 54 12.32 -6.10 5.83
CA LYS A 54 12.60 -7.02 6.94
C LYS A 54 11.35 -7.56 7.61
N GLU A 55 10.30 -6.74 7.68
CA GLU A 55 9.09 -7.08 8.44
C GLU A 55 7.99 -7.68 7.59
N ASN A 56 8.10 -7.62 6.27
CA ASN A 56 7.02 -7.98 5.36
C ASN A 56 7.45 -8.90 4.24
N LYS A 57 6.48 -9.61 3.68
CA LYS A 57 6.58 -10.12 2.32
C LYS A 57 6.17 -9.01 1.38
N VAL A 58 6.90 -8.86 0.26
CA VAL A 58 6.67 -7.78 -0.68
C VAL A 58 6.44 -8.32 -2.08
N TRP A 59 5.40 -7.83 -2.74
CA TRP A 59 5.07 -8.16 -4.12
C TRP A 59 5.10 -6.89 -4.97
N VAL A 60 5.40 -7.09 -6.23
CA VAL A 60 5.54 -6.01 -7.21
C VAL A 60 4.56 -6.28 -8.35
N VAL A 61 3.98 -5.21 -8.87
CA VAL A 61 3.18 -5.28 -10.10
C VAL A 61 4.02 -4.73 -11.24
N GLU A 62 4.18 -5.53 -12.30
CA GLU A 62 4.90 -5.13 -13.50
C GLU A 62 3.95 -4.82 -14.65
N VAL A 63 4.25 -3.75 -15.35
CA VAL A 63 3.68 -3.43 -16.65
C VAL A 63 4.85 -3.23 -17.61
N ARG A 64 4.91 -4.03 -18.67
CA ARG A 64 5.99 -3.95 -19.68
C ARG A 64 7.37 -4.02 -19.02
N ASP A 65 7.55 -4.99 -18.15
CA ASP A 65 8.81 -5.27 -17.44
C ASP A 65 9.25 -4.15 -16.48
N ARG A 66 8.33 -3.26 -16.08
CA ARG A 66 8.63 -2.18 -15.12
C ARG A 66 7.74 -2.28 -13.89
N PRO A 67 8.31 -2.17 -12.68
CA PRO A 67 7.50 -2.07 -11.48
C PRO A 67 6.67 -0.78 -11.49
N VAL A 68 5.36 -0.92 -11.33
CA VAL A 68 4.43 0.22 -11.29
C VAL A 68 3.65 0.29 -9.99
N ALA A 69 3.72 -0.76 -9.17
CA ALA A 69 3.05 -0.80 -7.88
C ALA A 69 3.74 -1.82 -7.00
N PHE A 70 3.51 -1.73 -5.69
CA PHE A 70 3.96 -2.76 -4.77
C PHE A 70 3.03 -2.86 -3.58
N MET A 71 3.09 -4.01 -2.92
CA MET A 71 2.33 -4.28 -1.70
C MET A 71 3.21 -5.03 -0.72
N ALA A 72 3.21 -4.62 0.54
CA ALA A 72 3.93 -5.27 1.62
C ALA A 72 2.94 -5.77 2.66
N MET A 73 3.03 -7.04 3.03
CA MET A 73 2.14 -7.66 4.01
C MET A 73 2.93 -8.36 5.11
N ASN A 74 2.46 -8.18 6.33
CA ASN A 74 2.90 -8.96 7.48
C ASN A 74 1.69 -9.77 7.97
N SER A 75 1.62 -11.06 7.61
CA SER A 75 0.47 -11.92 7.87
C SER A 75 -0.81 -11.32 7.27
N ASP A 76 -1.82 -10.97 8.09
CA ASP A 76 -3.07 -10.36 7.64
C ASP A 76 -3.01 -8.82 7.56
N PHE A 77 -1.89 -8.22 7.93
CA PHE A 77 -1.72 -6.77 7.93
C PHE A 77 -1.11 -6.30 6.61
N ILE A 78 -1.79 -5.38 5.93
CA ILE A 78 -1.25 -4.70 4.75
C ILE A 78 -0.51 -3.46 5.24
N ASP A 79 0.83 -3.55 5.26
CA ASP A 79 1.68 -2.46 5.73
C ASP A 79 1.82 -1.35 4.68
N GLN A 80 1.96 -1.73 3.41
CA GLN A 80 2.13 -0.79 2.30
C GLN A 80 1.37 -1.28 1.08
N LEU A 81 0.71 -0.36 0.39
CA LEU A 81 0.12 -0.60 -0.91
C LEU A 81 0.15 0.71 -1.68
N TYR A 82 0.99 0.79 -2.71
CA TYR A 82 1.16 2.00 -3.50
C TYR A 82 1.22 1.68 -4.98
N ILE A 83 0.60 2.55 -5.77
CA ILE A 83 0.55 2.44 -7.23
C ILE A 83 1.05 3.76 -7.80
N HIS A 84 1.97 3.68 -8.76
CA HIS A 84 2.43 4.88 -9.46
C HIS A 84 1.24 5.66 -10.01
N PRO A 85 1.19 6.99 -9.85
CA PRO A 85 0.01 7.77 -10.23
C PRO A 85 -0.44 7.60 -11.68
N ASP A 86 0.50 7.38 -12.60
CA ASP A 86 0.17 7.18 -14.02
C ASP A 86 -0.64 5.90 -14.26
N TYR A 87 -0.70 5.02 -13.28
CA TYR A 87 -1.41 3.73 -13.37
C TYR A 87 -2.62 3.64 -12.45
N TRP A 88 -3.03 4.76 -11.86
CA TRP A 88 -4.23 4.79 -11.04
C TRP A 88 -5.48 4.53 -11.89
N ARG A 89 -6.51 3.96 -11.25
CA ARG A 89 -7.84 3.71 -11.84
C ARG A 89 -7.82 2.77 -13.05
N GLN A 90 -6.87 1.84 -13.06
CA GLN A 90 -6.75 0.85 -14.13
C GLN A 90 -6.90 -0.59 -13.61
N GLY A 91 -7.43 -0.76 -12.40
CA GLY A 91 -7.72 -2.06 -11.83
C GLY A 91 -6.58 -2.73 -11.08
N ILE A 92 -5.40 -2.09 -11.01
CA ILE A 92 -4.24 -2.68 -10.32
C ILE A 92 -4.50 -2.79 -8.82
N GLY A 93 -5.08 -1.75 -8.20
CA GLY A 93 -5.39 -1.78 -6.77
C GLY A 93 -6.38 -2.87 -6.42
N ASP A 94 -7.44 -3.01 -7.21
CA ASP A 94 -8.44 -4.07 -7.01
C ASP A 94 -7.79 -5.45 -7.12
N ALA A 95 -6.89 -5.63 -8.09
CA ALA A 95 -6.17 -6.90 -8.27
C ALA A 95 -5.24 -7.19 -7.11
N LEU A 96 -4.55 -6.19 -6.58
CA LEU A 96 -3.70 -6.36 -5.40
C LEU A 96 -4.51 -6.76 -4.18
N LEU A 97 -5.66 -6.15 -3.95
CA LEU A 97 -6.51 -6.56 -2.82
C LEU A 97 -7.08 -7.96 -3.00
N LYS A 98 -7.45 -8.33 -4.22
CA LYS A 98 -7.86 -9.70 -4.52
C LYS A 98 -6.72 -10.68 -4.22
N PHE A 99 -5.51 -10.34 -4.61
CA PHE A 99 -4.32 -11.14 -4.32
C PHE A 99 -4.10 -11.24 -2.80
N ALA A 100 -4.23 -10.13 -2.07
CA ALA A 100 -4.07 -10.10 -0.62
C ALA A 100 -5.08 -11.02 0.07
N ARG A 101 -6.34 -11.07 -0.42
CA ARG A 101 -7.36 -11.98 0.12
C ARG A 101 -6.98 -13.45 -0.07
N LYS A 102 -6.24 -13.76 -1.11
CA LYS A 102 -5.73 -15.13 -1.30
C LYS A 102 -4.58 -15.44 -0.35
N GLN A 103 -3.76 -14.45 0.00
CA GLN A 103 -2.68 -14.63 0.96
C GLN A 103 -3.23 -14.75 2.40
N SER A 104 -4.33 -14.06 2.69
CA SER A 104 -4.97 -14.10 4.01
C SER A 104 -6.49 -14.17 3.83
N PRO A 105 -7.04 -15.40 3.63
CA PRO A 105 -8.43 -15.57 3.20
C PRO A 105 -9.50 -15.15 4.22
N GLY A 106 -9.15 -15.08 5.50
CA GLY A 106 -10.14 -14.78 6.54
C GLY A 106 -10.24 -13.33 6.93
N HIS A 107 -9.14 -12.60 6.83
CA HIS A 107 -9.04 -11.26 7.40
C HIS A 107 -7.89 -10.49 6.80
N LEU A 108 -8.13 -9.20 6.55
CA LEU A 108 -7.10 -8.22 6.20
C LEU A 108 -7.37 -6.95 7.01
N TRP A 109 -6.31 -6.25 7.36
CA TRP A 109 -6.48 -4.95 8.02
C TRP A 109 -5.31 -4.03 7.68
N LEU A 110 -5.53 -2.73 7.84
CA LEU A 110 -4.57 -1.71 7.49
C LEU A 110 -4.90 -0.37 8.15
N TYR A 111 -3.94 0.53 8.09
CA TYR A 111 -4.15 1.93 8.47
C TYR A 111 -4.05 2.82 7.23
N THR A 112 -4.83 3.89 7.19
CA THR A 112 -4.63 4.98 6.24
C THR A 112 -4.93 6.31 6.93
N LEU A 113 -4.36 7.40 6.44
CA LEU A 113 -4.60 8.71 7.04
C LEU A 113 -6.04 9.16 6.76
N GLN A 114 -6.65 9.83 7.75
CA GLN A 114 -8.03 10.32 7.59
C GLN A 114 -8.16 11.28 6.43
N VAL A 115 -7.11 12.07 6.15
CA VAL A 115 -7.12 13.07 5.06
C VAL A 115 -6.98 12.44 3.69
N ASN A 116 -6.57 11.17 3.60
CA ASN A 116 -6.41 10.48 2.31
C ASN A 116 -7.76 9.93 1.86
N VAL A 117 -8.63 10.83 1.38
CA VAL A 117 -10.01 10.48 1.02
C VAL A 117 -10.07 9.49 -0.15
N ASN A 118 -9.12 9.56 -1.07
CA ASN A 118 -9.06 8.62 -2.20
C ASN A 118 -8.76 7.19 -1.75
N ALA A 119 -7.79 7.04 -0.84
CA ALA A 119 -7.46 5.73 -0.29
C ALA A 119 -8.64 5.18 0.52
N ARG A 120 -9.27 6.02 1.33
CA ARG A 120 -10.43 5.60 2.12
C ARG A 120 -11.57 5.09 1.23
N ALA A 121 -11.89 5.85 0.18
CA ALA A 121 -12.93 5.43 -0.78
C ALA A 121 -12.57 4.12 -1.47
N PHE A 122 -11.30 3.95 -1.82
CA PHE A 122 -10.82 2.73 -2.46
C PHE A 122 -11.00 1.50 -1.54
N TYR A 123 -10.59 1.61 -0.29
CA TYR A 123 -10.74 0.49 0.65
C TYR A 123 -12.21 0.20 0.95
N GLU A 124 -13.03 1.23 1.14
CA GLU A 124 -14.46 1.05 1.42
C GLU A 124 -15.17 0.41 0.23
N LYS A 125 -14.83 0.80 -0.98
CA LYS A 125 -15.36 0.17 -2.19
C LYS A 125 -15.02 -1.33 -2.26
N ASN A 126 -13.89 -1.72 -1.70
CA ASN A 126 -13.43 -3.10 -1.70
C ASN A 126 -13.84 -3.89 -0.46
N GLY A 127 -14.81 -3.39 0.29
CA GLY A 127 -15.39 -4.12 1.41
C GLY A 127 -14.70 -3.94 2.74
N PHE A 128 -13.73 -3.04 2.84
CA PHE A 128 -13.12 -2.71 4.12
C PHE A 128 -14.01 -1.76 4.90
N ILE A 129 -14.05 -1.94 6.21
CA ILE A 129 -14.89 -1.15 7.12
C ILE A 129 -13.97 -0.42 8.10
N ALA A 130 -14.21 0.88 8.27
CA ALA A 130 -13.52 1.69 9.27
C ALA A 130 -13.99 1.26 10.66
N GLU A 131 -13.08 0.77 11.50
CA GLU A 131 -13.42 0.27 12.82
C GLU A 131 -12.84 1.10 13.94
N LYS A 132 -11.78 1.85 13.69
CA LYS A 132 -11.15 2.64 14.72
C LYS A 132 -10.51 3.88 14.12
N PHE A 133 -10.71 5.02 14.79
CA PHE A 133 -10.08 6.29 14.44
C PHE A 133 -9.06 6.62 15.52
N GLY A 134 -7.85 6.94 15.11
CA GLY A 134 -6.75 7.18 16.04
C GLY A 134 -5.75 8.16 15.50
N VAL A 135 -4.52 8.05 15.99
CA VAL A 135 -3.41 8.90 15.57
C VAL A 135 -2.21 7.97 15.34
N SER A 136 -1.52 8.16 14.21
CA SER A 136 -0.35 7.35 13.89
C SER A 136 0.78 7.59 14.90
N PRO A 137 1.72 6.64 15.04
CA PRO A 137 2.85 6.79 15.97
C PRO A 137 3.72 7.99 15.62
N ALA A 138 4.39 8.54 16.66
CA ALA A 138 5.38 9.58 16.45
C ALA A 138 6.50 9.04 15.54
N PRO A 139 7.14 9.87 14.73
CA PRO A 139 7.03 11.33 14.67
C PRO A 139 5.89 11.84 13.79
N GLU A 140 5.23 10.98 13.02
CA GLU A 140 4.17 11.39 12.10
C GLU A 140 2.97 12.00 12.84
N SER A 141 2.43 11.27 13.82
CA SER A 141 1.36 11.73 14.72
C SER A 141 0.18 12.37 13.99
N GLU A 142 -0.27 11.72 12.91
CA GLU A 142 -1.38 12.22 12.08
C GLU A 142 -2.65 11.39 12.32
N PRO A 143 -3.86 12.01 12.25
CA PRO A 143 -5.09 11.24 12.37
C PRO A 143 -5.18 10.14 11.33
N ASP A 144 -5.43 8.91 11.78
CA ASP A 144 -5.54 7.74 10.93
C ASP A 144 -6.85 6.99 11.13
N VAL A 145 -7.06 5.99 10.29
CA VAL A 145 -8.23 5.10 10.35
C VAL A 145 -7.73 3.68 10.21
N GLU A 146 -8.22 2.82 11.10
CA GLU A 146 -7.96 1.39 11.03
C GLU A 146 -9.11 0.73 10.27
N TYR A 147 -8.79 0.09 9.15
CA TYR A 147 -9.75 -0.60 8.29
C TYR A 147 -9.58 -2.10 8.39
N HIS A 148 -10.70 -2.82 8.36
CA HIS A 148 -10.73 -4.28 8.37
C HIS A 148 -11.62 -4.81 7.28
N TRP A 149 -11.15 -5.88 6.65
CA TRP A 149 -11.94 -6.73 5.76
C TRP A 149 -12.00 -8.12 6.38
N ARG A 150 -13.21 -8.65 6.51
CA ARG A 150 -13.42 -10.01 7.02
C ARG A 150 -14.24 -10.80 6.04
N ASN A 151 -13.81 -12.03 5.81
CA ASN A 151 -14.52 -12.94 4.93
C ASN A 151 -15.68 -13.58 5.71
N HIS A 152 -16.88 -13.02 5.54
CA HIS A 152 -18.06 -13.51 6.26
C HIS A 152 -18.48 -14.92 5.88
N GLN A 153 -18.10 -15.39 4.66
CA GLN A 153 -18.41 -16.74 4.22
C GLN A 153 -17.65 -17.79 5.05
N SER A 154 -16.52 -17.44 5.61
CA SER A 154 -15.74 -18.36 6.45
C SER A 154 -16.35 -18.58 7.83
N LEU A 155 -17.38 -17.81 8.19
CA LEU A 155 -18.04 -17.88 9.48
C LEU A 155 -19.28 -18.79 9.49
N SER A 156 -19.67 -19.31 8.36
CA SER A 156 -20.85 -20.16 8.23
C SER A 156 -20.53 -21.65 8.41
#